data_0a636686849a1a6024ad3c0e63bb44c5
#
_entry.id   0a636686849a1a6024ad3c0e63bb44c5
#
_cell.length_a   1.000
_cell.length_b   1.000
_cell.length_c   1.000
_cell.angle_alpha   90.00
_cell.angle_beta   90.00
_cell.angle_gamma   90.00
#
_symmetry.space_group_name_H-M   'P 1'
#
loop_
_entity.id
_entity.type
_entity.pdbx_description
1 polymer ?
#
loop_
_entity_poly.entity_id
_entity_poly.type
_entity_poly.pdbx_seq_one_letter_code
_entity_poly.pdbx_strand_id
1 'polypeptide(L)'
;MTKKTVRVRFAPSPTGPLHVGGVRTALFNYLFSKKNSGKFILRIEDTDSKRKVDGAEDYILKCLSWCGIDIDEGPYRQSERKSLYQKNISLLIKKGNAYFAFDTEEELKALRSESEKKGETFVYNWQNRKSLKNSLSMTAAEVEKSLQKKKSFVVRFKTPKNKIIKTRDIIRGSTSIDSNLLDDKILIKADGTPTYHFANVVDDKEMEITHVIRGEEWLPSLALHTMLYDAFKWAAPSFAHLPLCLLYTSDAADDFTS
;
A
#
# COMPACT_ATOMS: atom_id res chain seq x y z
N MET A 1 -13.02 -16.78 -24.83
CA MET A 1 -12.69 -16.02 -23.60
C MET A 1 -12.96 -14.57 -23.87
N THR A 2 -13.92 -13.95 -23.22
CA THR A 2 -14.18 -12.50 -23.34
C THR A 2 -12.98 -11.73 -22.77
N LYS A 3 -12.35 -10.89 -23.60
CA LYS A 3 -11.22 -10.07 -23.20
C LYS A 3 -11.69 -9.12 -22.07
N LYS A 4 -11.14 -9.24 -20.88
CA LYS A 4 -11.48 -8.40 -19.75
C LYS A 4 -11.20 -6.94 -20.10
N THR A 5 -12.14 -6.04 -19.88
CA THR A 5 -11.96 -4.60 -20.10
C THR A 5 -10.76 -4.08 -19.30
N VAL A 6 -9.88 -3.32 -19.94
CA VAL A 6 -8.75 -2.70 -19.26
C VAL A 6 -9.25 -1.66 -18.26
N ARG A 7 -8.80 -1.76 -17.02
CA ARG A 7 -9.11 -0.82 -15.93
C ARG A 7 -7.82 -0.39 -15.27
N VAL A 8 -7.58 0.90 -15.25
CA VAL A 8 -6.41 1.54 -14.61
C VAL A 8 -6.88 2.60 -13.65
N ARG A 9 -5.99 3.03 -12.76
CA ARG A 9 -6.32 4.08 -11.80
C ARG A 9 -5.18 5.07 -11.61
N PHE A 10 -5.53 6.32 -11.44
CA PHE A 10 -4.70 7.32 -10.81
C PHE A 10 -5.15 7.46 -9.35
N ALA A 11 -4.20 7.39 -8.42
CA ALA A 11 -4.51 7.26 -6.99
C ALA A 11 -3.68 8.24 -6.15
N PRO A 12 -3.90 9.57 -6.31
CA PRO A 12 -3.15 10.58 -5.57
C PRO A 12 -3.62 10.68 -4.11
N SER A 13 -2.67 11.01 -3.22
CA SER A 13 -2.99 11.46 -1.85
C SER A 13 -3.21 12.98 -1.86
N PRO A 14 -4.26 13.51 -1.20
CA PRO A 14 -4.57 14.94 -1.19
C PRO A 14 -3.72 15.69 -0.14
N THR A 15 -2.39 15.60 -0.26
CA THR A 15 -1.41 16.14 0.70
C THR A 15 -0.77 17.46 0.23
N GLY A 16 -1.23 18.01 -0.89
CA GLY A 16 -0.74 19.24 -1.46
C GLY A 16 -1.02 19.34 -2.96
N PRO A 17 -0.38 20.28 -3.67
CA PRO A 17 -0.53 20.44 -5.11
C PRO A 17 -0.07 19.20 -5.87
N LEU A 18 -0.72 18.92 -6.98
CA LEU A 18 -0.29 17.85 -7.88
C LEU A 18 0.92 18.31 -8.68
N HIS A 19 2.07 17.68 -8.44
CA HIS A 19 3.29 17.98 -9.17
C HIS A 19 3.33 17.31 -10.56
N VAL A 20 4.24 17.75 -11.43
CA VAL A 20 4.34 17.27 -12.83
C VAL A 20 4.51 15.73 -12.93
N GLY A 21 5.24 15.10 -12.01
CA GLY A 21 5.38 13.64 -11.96
C GLY A 21 4.06 12.92 -11.71
N GLY A 22 3.19 13.50 -10.87
CA GLY A 22 1.83 13.00 -10.65
C GLY A 22 0.97 13.13 -11.91
N VAL A 23 0.99 14.30 -12.57
CA VAL A 23 0.28 14.53 -13.85
C VAL A 23 0.75 13.56 -14.92
N ARG A 24 2.07 13.36 -15.06
CA ARG A 24 2.66 12.38 -15.99
C ARG A 24 2.12 10.96 -15.72
N THR A 25 2.07 10.54 -14.45
CA THR A 25 1.54 9.23 -14.09
C THR A 25 0.05 9.10 -14.43
N ALA A 26 -0.74 10.15 -14.17
CA ALA A 26 -2.15 10.21 -14.57
C ALA A 26 -2.30 10.08 -16.10
N LEU A 27 -1.49 10.83 -16.87
CA LEU A 27 -1.51 10.82 -18.32
C LEU A 27 -1.17 9.42 -18.90
N PHE A 28 -0.16 8.72 -18.35
CA PHE A 28 0.15 7.34 -18.78
C PHE A 28 -1.03 6.40 -18.55
N ASN A 29 -1.67 6.46 -17.38
CA ASN A 29 -2.87 5.67 -17.09
C ASN A 29 -4.00 5.99 -18.06
N TYR A 30 -4.29 7.28 -18.26
CA TYR A 30 -5.34 7.76 -19.16
C TYR A 30 -5.13 7.27 -20.59
N LEU A 31 -3.96 7.53 -21.18
CA LEU A 31 -3.64 7.13 -22.56
C LEU A 31 -3.65 5.61 -22.73
N PHE A 32 -3.18 4.86 -21.72
CA PHE A 32 -3.25 3.40 -21.74
C PHE A 32 -4.71 2.91 -21.74
N SER A 33 -5.57 3.49 -20.92
CA SER A 33 -7.01 3.15 -20.93
C SER A 33 -7.65 3.45 -22.27
N LYS A 34 -7.44 4.64 -22.83
CA LYS A 34 -8.03 5.04 -24.12
C LYS A 34 -7.55 4.17 -25.27
N LYS A 35 -6.23 3.87 -25.35
CA LYS A 35 -5.66 2.95 -26.36
C LYS A 35 -6.30 1.56 -26.33
N ASN A 36 -6.74 1.11 -25.16
CA ASN A 36 -7.32 -0.23 -24.98
C ASN A 36 -8.84 -0.22 -24.86
N SER A 37 -9.53 0.89 -25.15
CA SER A 37 -10.98 1.05 -24.94
C SER A 37 -11.40 0.66 -23.52
N GLY A 38 -10.56 1.02 -22.55
CA GLY A 38 -10.70 0.69 -21.14
C GLY A 38 -11.29 1.84 -20.33
N LYS A 39 -11.11 1.77 -19.00
CA LYS A 39 -11.60 2.73 -18.02
C LYS A 39 -10.45 3.35 -17.23
N PHE A 40 -10.48 4.68 -17.07
CA PHE A 40 -9.61 5.44 -16.19
C PHE A 40 -10.36 5.83 -14.92
N ILE A 41 -9.85 5.38 -13.77
CA ILE A 41 -10.49 5.52 -12.47
C ILE A 41 -9.68 6.50 -11.63
N LEU A 42 -10.35 7.44 -10.96
CA LEU A 42 -9.74 8.30 -9.95
C LEU A 42 -10.04 7.75 -8.56
N ARG A 43 -9.01 7.53 -7.75
CA ARG A 43 -9.10 7.19 -6.35
C ARG A 43 -8.29 8.19 -5.50
N ILE A 44 -8.91 8.77 -4.49
CA ILE A 44 -8.26 9.67 -3.54
C ILE A 44 -7.80 8.85 -2.34
N GLU A 45 -6.49 8.83 -2.09
CA GLU A 45 -5.88 8.10 -0.97
C GLU A 45 -5.74 9.00 0.26
N ASP A 46 -6.87 9.23 0.93
CA ASP A 46 -7.08 10.16 2.05
C ASP A 46 -7.14 9.46 3.43
N THR A 47 -6.52 8.30 3.57
CA THR A 47 -6.50 7.55 4.85
C THR A 47 -5.67 8.22 5.94
N ASP A 48 -4.77 9.14 5.59
CA ASP A 48 -3.98 9.91 6.54
C ASP A 48 -4.56 11.33 6.71
N SER A 49 -5.50 11.45 7.65
CA SER A 49 -6.16 12.73 7.94
C SER A 49 -5.22 13.83 8.41
N LYS A 50 -4.05 13.48 9.00
CA LYS A 50 -3.08 14.46 9.51
C LYS A 50 -2.33 15.16 8.38
N ARG A 51 -2.22 14.54 7.22
CA ARG A 51 -1.54 15.10 6.04
C ARG A 51 -2.50 15.64 4.98
N LYS A 52 -3.80 15.54 5.20
CA LYS A 52 -4.79 16.08 4.28
C LYS A 52 -4.71 17.61 4.28
N VAL A 53 -4.63 18.20 3.07
CA VAL A 53 -4.64 19.65 2.85
C VAL A 53 -5.99 20.04 2.27
N ASP A 54 -6.62 21.04 2.84
CA ASP A 54 -7.90 21.56 2.37
C ASP A 54 -7.77 22.09 0.94
N GLY A 55 -8.75 21.75 0.09
CA GLY A 55 -8.75 22.13 -1.32
C GLY A 55 -7.82 21.31 -2.23
N ALA A 56 -6.97 20.42 -1.69
CA ALA A 56 -6.06 19.61 -2.51
C ALA A 56 -6.80 18.67 -3.47
N GLU A 57 -7.93 18.10 -3.05
CA GLU A 57 -8.75 17.26 -3.93
C GLU A 57 -9.34 18.05 -5.09
N ASP A 58 -9.91 19.23 -4.82
CA ASP A 58 -10.43 20.11 -5.86
C ASP A 58 -9.34 20.56 -6.84
N TYR A 59 -8.13 20.81 -6.32
CA TYR A 59 -6.98 21.12 -7.14
C TYR A 59 -6.60 19.96 -8.06
N ILE A 60 -6.58 18.73 -7.56
CA ILE A 60 -6.32 17.52 -8.36
C ILE A 60 -7.34 17.43 -9.51
N LEU A 61 -8.64 17.58 -9.21
CA LEU A 61 -9.70 17.52 -10.21
C LEU A 61 -9.55 18.61 -11.28
N LYS A 62 -9.25 19.85 -10.87
CA LYS A 62 -8.99 20.97 -11.79
C LYS A 62 -7.77 20.72 -12.67
N CYS A 63 -6.68 20.21 -12.11
CA CYS A 63 -5.48 19.87 -12.88
C CYS A 63 -5.74 18.79 -13.92
N LEU A 64 -6.46 17.72 -13.56
CA LEU A 64 -6.81 16.65 -14.52
C LEU A 64 -7.67 17.19 -15.64
N SER A 65 -8.71 17.97 -15.32
CA SER A 65 -9.58 18.63 -16.30
C SER A 65 -8.81 19.58 -17.22
N TRP A 66 -7.91 20.39 -16.66
CA TRP A 66 -7.07 21.30 -17.44
C TRP A 66 -6.15 20.55 -18.41
N CYS A 67 -5.66 19.36 -18.02
CA CYS A 67 -4.87 18.49 -18.88
C CYS A 67 -5.71 17.70 -19.91
N GLY A 68 -7.03 17.85 -19.95
CA GLY A 68 -7.91 17.08 -20.81
C GLY A 68 -8.00 15.60 -20.42
N ILE A 69 -7.77 15.27 -19.15
CA ILE A 69 -7.85 13.91 -18.62
C ILE A 69 -9.24 13.68 -18.02
N ASP A 70 -10.12 13.03 -18.78
CA ASP A 70 -11.48 12.70 -18.36
C ASP A 70 -11.47 11.45 -17.48
N ILE A 71 -12.21 11.53 -16.38
CA ILE A 71 -12.39 10.44 -15.42
C ILE A 71 -13.59 9.61 -15.81
N ASP A 72 -13.43 8.32 -16.07
CA ASP A 72 -14.55 7.42 -16.39
C ASP A 72 -15.31 6.98 -15.12
N GLU A 73 -14.65 6.84 -13.97
CA GLU A 73 -15.24 6.44 -12.69
C GLU A 73 -14.53 7.11 -11.50
N GLY A 74 -15.28 7.46 -10.47
CA GLY A 74 -14.78 8.13 -9.27
C GLY A 74 -15.14 9.63 -9.21
N PRO A 75 -14.51 10.42 -8.33
CA PRO A 75 -13.47 10.02 -7.37
C PRO A 75 -13.98 9.07 -6.27
N TYR A 76 -13.28 7.98 -6.06
CA TYR A 76 -13.49 7.12 -4.90
C TYR A 76 -12.55 7.54 -3.77
N ARG A 77 -13.07 7.74 -2.55
CA ARG A 77 -12.28 8.12 -1.38
C ARG A 77 -12.02 6.93 -0.47
N GLN A 78 -10.78 6.72 -0.08
CA GLN A 78 -10.42 5.61 0.82
C GLN A 78 -11.03 5.76 2.20
N SER A 79 -11.17 6.99 2.70
CA SER A 79 -11.81 7.29 3.99
C SER A 79 -13.26 6.77 4.09
N GLU A 80 -13.97 6.68 2.97
CA GLU A 80 -15.35 6.20 2.88
C GLU A 80 -15.45 4.66 2.84
N ARG A 81 -14.33 3.94 2.75
CA ARG A 81 -14.28 2.49 2.51
C ARG A 81 -13.86 1.67 3.73
N LYS A 82 -13.96 2.24 4.92
CA LYS A 82 -13.49 1.66 6.18
C LYS A 82 -14.06 0.25 6.47
N SER A 83 -15.35 0.05 6.23
CA SER A 83 -16.00 -1.26 6.42
C SER A 83 -15.42 -2.34 5.52
N LEU A 84 -15.04 -2.00 4.29
CA LEU A 84 -14.39 -2.89 3.34
C LEU A 84 -13.02 -3.35 3.85
N TYR A 85 -12.22 -2.42 4.37
CA TYR A 85 -10.91 -2.75 4.96
C TYR A 85 -11.05 -3.62 6.20
N GLN A 86 -12.02 -3.34 7.07
CA GLN A 86 -12.29 -4.15 8.27
C GLN A 86 -12.69 -5.58 7.90
N LYS A 87 -13.54 -5.76 6.88
CA LYS A 87 -13.92 -7.09 6.37
C LYS A 87 -12.69 -7.86 5.88
N ASN A 88 -11.85 -7.22 5.07
CA ASN A 88 -10.71 -7.88 4.44
C ASN A 88 -9.57 -8.17 5.43
N ILE A 89 -9.31 -7.29 6.42
CA ILE A 89 -8.30 -7.59 7.44
C ILE A 89 -8.73 -8.75 8.34
N SER A 90 -10.02 -8.81 8.70
CA SER A 90 -10.57 -9.92 9.47
C SER A 90 -10.41 -11.25 8.73
N LEU A 91 -10.56 -11.25 7.39
CA LEU A 91 -10.33 -12.43 6.56
C LEU A 91 -8.86 -12.87 6.59
N LEU A 92 -7.89 -11.94 6.51
CA LEU A 92 -6.46 -12.26 6.60
C LEU A 92 -6.09 -12.82 7.97
N ILE A 93 -6.63 -12.27 9.05
CA ILE A 93 -6.42 -12.76 10.42
C ILE A 93 -6.98 -14.18 10.56
N LYS A 94 -8.22 -14.40 10.10
CA LYS A 94 -8.87 -15.72 10.14
C LYS A 94 -8.10 -16.79 9.35
N LYS A 95 -7.48 -16.39 8.22
CA LYS A 95 -6.62 -17.28 7.41
C LYS A 95 -5.21 -17.46 8.00
N GLY A 96 -4.85 -16.79 9.10
CA GLY A 96 -3.52 -16.84 9.70
C GLY A 96 -2.43 -16.12 8.90
N ASN A 97 -2.82 -15.24 7.96
CA ASN A 97 -1.90 -14.43 7.14
C ASN A 97 -1.64 -13.03 7.73
N ALA A 98 -2.38 -12.64 8.76
CA ALA A 98 -2.16 -11.43 9.54
C ALA A 98 -2.38 -11.72 11.03
N TYR A 99 -1.87 -10.87 11.90
CA TYR A 99 -1.94 -11.06 13.34
C TYR A 99 -1.93 -9.72 14.09
N PHE A 100 -2.46 -9.72 15.31
CA PHE A 100 -2.44 -8.56 16.21
C PHE A 100 -1.06 -8.42 16.86
N ALA A 101 -0.52 -7.21 16.90
CA ALA A 101 0.71 -6.87 17.61
C ALA A 101 0.45 -5.74 18.62
N PHE A 102 0.86 -5.95 19.86
CA PHE A 102 0.56 -5.12 21.03
C PHE A 102 1.80 -4.41 21.59
N ASP A 103 2.94 -4.53 20.91
CA ASP A 103 4.16 -3.81 21.28
C ASP A 103 3.93 -2.30 21.15
N THR A 104 4.37 -1.53 22.16
CA THR A 104 4.25 -0.07 22.12
C THR A 104 5.37 0.55 21.27
N GLU A 105 5.21 1.83 20.91
CA GLU A 105 6.26 2.55 20.17
C GLU A 105 7.55 2.65 20.97
N GLU A 106 7.45 2.84 22.30
CA GLU A 106 8.59 2.92 23.21
C GLU A 106 9.35 1.58 23.27
N GLU A 107 8.62 0.46 23.38
CA GLU A 107 9.22 -0.87 23.40
C GLU A 107 9.96 -1.15 22.09
N LEU A 108 9.33 -0.84 20.94
CA LEU A 108 9.97 -1.02 19.64
C LEU A 108 11.14 -0.07 19.42
N LYS A 109 11.09 1.16 19.97
CA LYS A 109 12.19 2.13 19.93
C LYS A 109 13.39 1.63 20.75
N ALA A 110 13.13 1.08 21.93
CA ALA A 110 14.19 0.47 22.77
C ALA A 110 14.90 -0.68 22.05
N LEU A 111 14.14 -1.58 21.40
CA LEU A 111 14.68 -2.68 20.61
C LEU A 111 15.53 -2.21 19.42
N ARG A 112 15.10 -1.15 18.73
CA ARG A 112 15.88 -0.54 17.64
C ARG A 112 17.20 0.03 18.15
N SER A 113 17.15 0.81 19.23
CA SER A 113 18.38 1.36 19.85
C SER A 113 19.34 0.28 20.34
N GLU A 114 18.83 -0.83 20.88
CA GLU A 114 19.68 -1.95 21.30
C GLU A 114 20.36 -2.63 20.10
N SER A 115 19.61 -2.84 19.00
CA SER A 115 20.17 -3.41 17.77
C SER A 115 21.22 -2.49 17.13
N GLU A 116 20.94 -1.17 17.06
CA GLU A 116 21.88 -0.18 16.55
C GLU A 116 23.20 -0.16 17.30
N LYS A 117 23.18 -0.30 18.65
CA LYS A 117 24.40 -0.42 19.46
C LYS A 117 25.24 -1.65 19.14
N LYS A 118 24.61 -2.69 18.58
CA LYS A 118 25.26 -3.92 18.11
C LYS A 118 25.67 -3.87 16.64
N GLY A 119 25.42 -2.73 15.95
CA GLY A 119 25.66 -2.59 14.51
C GLY A 119 24.64 -3.32 13.65
N GLU A 120 23.47 -3.66 14.18
CA GLU A 120 22.41 -4.40 13.51
C GLU A 120 21.18 -3.51 13.28
N THR A 121 20.39 -3.85 12.25
CA THR A 121 19.09 -3.20 12.01
C THR A 121 17.97 -4.07 12.56
N PHE A 122 17.17 -3.53 13.48
CA PHE A 122 15.98 -4.21 13.97
C PHE A 122 14.91 -4.29 12.88
N VAL A 123 14.50 -5.49 12.52
CA VAL A 123 13.42 -5.76 11.57
C VAL A 123 12.38 -6.64 12.26
N TYR A 124 11.13 -6.14 12.36
CA TYR A 124 10.02 -6.94 12.90
C TYR A 124 9.64 -8.03 11.87
N ASN A 125 10.13 -9.26 12.05
CA ASN A 125 9.96 -10.33 11.06
C ASN A 125 9.83 -11.73 11.71
N TRP A 126 9.95 -12.77 10.89
CA TRP A 126 9.84 -14.15 11.33
C TRP A 126 10.86 -14.57 12.40
N GLN A 127 12.02 -13.92 12.51
CA GLN A 127 13.07 -14.24 13.47
C GLN A 127 12.67 -13.85 14.90
N ASN A 128 12.08 -12.66 15.05
CA ASN A 128 11.79 -12.10 16.37
C ASN A 128 10.29 -12.00 16.73
N ARG A 129 9.35 -12.19 15.78
CA ARG A 129 7.91 -12.08 16.07
C ARG A 129 7.43 -12.98 17.21
N LYS A 130 8.09 -14.12 17.48
CA LYS A 130 7.74 -15.03 18.59
C LYS A 130 8.22 -14.55 19.96
N SER A 131 9.17 -13.64 20.03
CA SER A 131 9.67 -13.02 21.27
C SER A 131 9.01 -11.67 21.57
N LEU A 132 8.16 -11.18 20.65
CA LEU A 132 7.47 -9.91 20.75
C LEU A 132 6.02 -10.09 21.19
N LYS A 133 5.37 -9.01 21.67
CA LYS A 133 4.00 -9.05 22.22
C LYS A 133 2.95 -9.07 21.09
N ASN A 134 2.57 -10.24 20.66
CA ASN A 134 1.59 -10.37 19.58
C ASN A 134 0.77 -11.67 19.68
N SER A 135 -0.26 -11.81 18.87
CA SER A 135 -1.17 -12.97 18.92
C SER A 135 -0.55 -14.29 18.44
N LEU A 136 0.72 -14.30 18.00
CA LEU A 136 1.45 -15.52 17.68
C LEU A 136 2.33 -16.03 18.85
N SER A 137 2.59 -15.16 19.84
CA SER A 137 3.40 -15.46 21.04
C SER A 137 2.57 -15.53 22.31
N MET A 138 1.38 -14.91 22.32
CA MET A 138 0.45 -14.88 23.45
C MET A 138 -0.58 -16.00 23.35
N THR A 139 -1.15 -16.40 24.49
CA THR A 139 -2.29 -17.32 24.53
C THR A 139 -3.57 -16.64 24.02
N ALA A 140 -4.54 -17.43 23.55
CA ALA A 140 -5.82 -16.90 23.06
C ALA A 140 -6.53 -16.05 24.14
N ALA A 141 -6.49 -16.48 25.40
CA ALA A 141 -7.10 -15.76 26.53
C ALA A 141 -6.43 -14.38 26.77
N GLU A 142 -5.10 -14.31 26.66
CA GLU A 142 -4.36 -13.04 26.80
C GLU A 142 -4.65 -12.08 25.65
N VAL A 143 -4.76 -12.60 24.42
CA VAL A 143 -5.14 -11.80 23.24
C VAL A 143 -6.55 -11.25 23.44
N GLU A 144 -7.52 -12.09 23.79
CA GLU A 144 -8.90 -11.68 24.01
C GLU A 144 -8.99 -10.63 25.12
N LYS A 145 -8.34 -10.85 26.25
CA LYS A 145 -8.25 -9.89 27.37
C LYS A 145 -7.63 -8.54 26.92
N SER A 146 -6.64 -8.58 26.03
CA SER A 146 -6.01 -7.36 25.51
C SER A 146 -6.95 -6.58 24.59
N LEU A 147 -7.68 -7.28 23.73
CA LEU A 147 -8.69 -6.67 22.87
C LEU A 147 -9.88 -6.10 23.66
N GLN A 148 -10.39 -6.84 24.65
CA GLN A 148 -11.48 -6.39 25.53
C GLN A 148 -11.09 -5.15 26.34
N LYS A 149 -9.85 -5.07 26.83
CA LYS A 149 -9.30 -3.91 27.55
C LYS A 149 -8.98 -2.73 26.63
N LYS A 150 -9.29 -2.82 25.33
CA LYS A 150 -9.02 -1.79 24.33
C LYS A 150 -7.55 -1.33 24.33
N LYS A 151 -6.61 -2.27 24.61
CA LYS A 151 -5.18 -1.96 24.44
C LYS A 151 -4.93 -1.56 23.00
N SER A 152 -4.06 -0.56 22.83
CA SER A 152 -3.61 -0.19 21.49
C SER A 152 -2.94 -1.38 20.80
N PHE A 153 -3.25 -1.62 19.56
CA PHE A 153 -2.64 -2.66 18.74
C PHE A 153 -2.56 -2.22 17.28
N VAL A 154 -1.68 -2.85 16.56
CA VAL A 154 -1.63 -2.81 15.10
C VAL A 154 -1.87 -4.20 14.53
N VAL A 155 -2.30 -4.29 13.27
CA VAL A 155 -2.35 -5.59 12.59
C VAL A 155 -1.21 -5.66 11.60
N ARG A 156 -0.40 -6.72 11.69
CA ARG A 156 0.75 -6.95 10.83
C ARG A 156 0.48 -8.09 9.85
N PHE A 157 1.03 -7.96 8.65
CA PHE A 157 1.10 -9.06 7.70
C PHE A 157 2.09 -10.11 8.22
N LYS A 158 1.71 -11.39 8.15
CA LYS A 158 2.60 -12.49 8.52
C LYS A 158 3.41 -12.92 7.30
N THR A 159 4.55 -12.28 7.10
CA THR A 159 5.45 -12.62 6.00
C THR A 159 5.87 -14.10 6.08
N PRO A 160 5.72 -14.87 4.98
CA PRO A 160 6.09 -16.27 4.96
C PRO A 160 7.59 -16.45 5.15
N LYS A 161 8.00 -17.54 5.80
CA LYS A 161 9.42 -17.91 5.97
C LYS A 161 9.89 -18.75 4.79
N ASN A 162 11.16 -18.56 4.39
CA ASN A 162 11.86 -19.40 3.38
C ASN A 162 11.11 -19.49 2.04
N LYS A 163 10.53 -18.36 1.59
CA LYS A 163 9.84 -18.29 0.29
C LYS A 163 10.53 -17.28 -0.61
N ILE A 164 10.79 -17.64 -1.84
CA ILE A 164 11.21 -16.70 -2.89
C ILE A 164 9.96 -16.06 -3.49
N ILE A 165 9.84 -14.76 -3.29
CA ILE A 165 8.75 -13.96 -3.85
C ILE A 165 9.17 -13.49 -5.24
N LYS A 166 8.53 -14.08 -6.26
CA LYS A 166 8.74 -13.70 -7.65
C LYS A 166 7.75 -12.59 -8.00
N THR A 167 8.25 -11.49 -8.53
CA THR A 167 7.44 -10.38 -9.02
C THR A 167 7.71 -10.16 -10.49
N ARG A 168 6.72 -9.66 -11.21
CA ARG A 168 6.84 -9.31 -12.62
C ARG A 168 6.30 -7.91 -12.85
N ASP A 169 7.12 -7.11 -13.50
CA ASP A 169 6.79 -5.76 -13.93
C ASP A 169 6.93 -5.65 -15.45
N ILE A 170 6.01 -4.96 -16.10
CA ILE A 170 5.99 -4.81 -17.57
C ILE A 170 7.20 -4.02 -18.07
N ILE A 171 7.67 -3.03 -17.27
CA ILE A 171 8.75 -2.12 -17.65
C ILE A 171 10.09 -2.59 -17.07
N ARG A 172 10.08 -2.97 -15.78
CA ARG A 172 11.29 -3.31 -15.00
C ARG A 172 11.69 -4.78 -15.08
N GLY A 173 10.85 -5.63 -15.70
CA GLY A 173 11.11 -7.05 -15.83
C GLY A 173 10.75 -7.86 -14.60
N SER A 174 11.38 -9.00 -14.42
CA SER A 174 11.11 -9.92 -13.32
C SER A 174 12.17 -9.78 -12.23
N THR A 175 11.75 -9.75 -10.97
CA THR A 175 12.64 -9.77 -9.81
C THR A 175 12.24 -10.88 -8.84
N SER A 176 13.19 -11.29 -8.00
CA SER A 176 12.98 -12.30 -6.97
C SER A 176 13.58 -11.81 -5.66
N ILE A 177 12.81 -11.89 -4.59
CA ILE A 177 13.19 -11.41 -3.25
C ILE A 177 13.00 -12.56 -2.27
N ASP A 178 14.01 -12.82 -1.42
CA ASP A 178 13.85 -13.76 -0.32
C ASP A 178 12.95 -13.12 0.74
N SER A 179 11.86 -13.82 1.08
CA SER A 179 10.93 -13.37 2.11
C SER A 179 11.57 -13.23 3.50
N ASN A 180 12.69 -13.90 3.74
CA ASN A 180 13.42 -13.78 5.01
C ASN A 180 14.02 -12.40 5.23
N LEU A 181 14.23 -11.62 4.17
CA LEU A 181 14.71 -10.23 4.23
C LEU A 181 13.59 -9.21 4.47
N LEU A 182 12.34 -9.65 4.39
CA LEU A 182 11.18 -8.76 4.49
C LEU A 182 10.64 -8.71 5.93
N ASP A 183 10.14 -7.55 6.30
CA ASP A 183 9.48 -7.32 7.58
C ASP A 183 7.99 -7.70 7.54
N ASP A 184 7.42 -7.88 8.72
CA ASP A 184 5.98 -8.04 8.91
C ASP A 184 5.34 -6.65 8.92
N LYS A 185 5.04 -6.11 7.74
CA LYS A 185 4.48 -4.76 7.56
C LYS A 185 3.15 -4.58 8.28
N ILE A 186 2.96 -3.39 8.85
CA ILE A 186 1.68 -2.99 9.42
C ILE A 186 0.66 -2.85 8.28
N LEU A 187 -0.49 -3.47 8.43
CA LEU A 187 -1.62 -3.36 7.52
C LEU A 187 -2.71 -2.43 8.06
N ILE A 188 -2.96 -2.50 9.39
CA ILE A 188 -3.88 -1.60 10.10
C ILE A 188 -3.12 -0.92 11.22
N LYS A 189 -3.21 0.39 11.28
CA LYS A 189 -2.60 1.25 12.30
C LYS A 189 -3.37 1.16 13.63
N ALA A 190 -2.80 1.70 14.70
CA ALA A 190 -3.40 1.71 16.03
C ALA A 190 -4.73 2.49 16.11
N ASP A 191 -4.94 3.46 15.25
CA ASP A 191 -6.19 4.22 15.11
C ASP A 191 -7.27 3.48 14.29
N GLY A 192 -6.97 2.25 13.84
CA GLY A 192 -7.87 1.43 13.03
C GLY A 192 -7.88 1.78 11.54
N THR A 193 -7.06 2.75 11.09
CA THR A 193 -6.94 3.09 9.67
C THR A 193 -6.01 2.13 8.94
N PRO A 194 -6.30 1.79 7.67
CA PRO A 194 -5.40 0.96 6.87
C PRO A 194 -4.13 1.72 6.50
N THR A 195 -3.03 0.98 6.33
CA THR A 195 -1.86 1.52 5.65
C THR A 195 -2.08 1.54 4.14
N TYR A 196 -1.29 2.37 3.45
CA TYR A 196 -1.28 2.45 1.99
C TYR A 196 -1.25 1.05 1.33
N HIS A 197 -0.34 0.20 1.74
CA HIS A 197 -0.15 -1.12 1.13
C HIS A 197 -1.40 -1.99 1.17
N PHE A 198 -2.10 -1.97 2.30
CA PHE A 198 -3.30 -2.77 2.47
C PHE A 198 -4.49 -2.18 1.72
N ALA A 199 -4.73 -0.87 1.89
CA ALA A 199 -5.82 -0.18 1.22
C ALA A 199 -5.70 -0.29 -0.30
N ASN A 200 -4.50 -0.05 -0.85
CA ASN A 200 -4.22 -0.12 -2.28
C ASN A 200 -4.59 -1.48 -2.88
N VAL A 201 -4.14 -2.59 -2.26
CA VAL A 201 -4.42 -3.95 -2.76
C VAL A 201 -5.92 -4.29 -2.69
N VAL A 202 -6.59 -3.92 -1.59
CA VAL A 202 -8.03 -4.15 -1.42
C VAL A 202 -8.83 -3.36 -2.45
N ASP A 203 -8.50 -2.08 -2.63
CA ASP A 203 -9.21 -1.22 -3.58
C ASP A 203 -8.96 -1.63 -5.03
N ASP A 204 -7.72 -1.93 -5.40
CA ASP A 204 -7.40 -2.40 -6.74
C ASP A 204 -8.17 -3.68 -7.09
N LYS A 205 -8.37 -4.57 -6.12
CA LYS A 205 -9.22 -5.76 -6.29
C LYS A 205 -10.69 -5.41 -6.46
N GLU A 206 -11.25 -4.57 -5.59
CA GLU A 206 -12.68 -4.23 -5.59
C GLU A 206 -13.06 -3.35 -6.79
N MET A 207 -12.15 -2.51 -7.27
CA MET A 207 -12.31 -1.70 -8.48
C MET A 207 -11.96 -2.48 -9.75
N GLU A 208 -11.64 -3.78 -9.63
CA GLU A 208 -11.27 -4.66 -10.74
C GLU A 208 -10.12 -4.12 -11.60
N ILE A 209 -9.14 -3.44 -10.97
CA ILE A 209 -7.98 -2.90 -11.67
C ILE A 209 -7.21 -4.03 -12.36
N THR A 210 -6.95 -3.86 -13.63
CA THR A 210 -6.22 -4.84 -14.45
C THR A 210 -4.75 -4.50 -14.59
N HIS A 211 -4.40 -3.20 -14.56
CA HIS A 211 -3.03 -2.71 -14.68
C HIS A 211 -2.79 -1.60 -13.66
N VAL A 212 -1.72 -1.76 -12.89
CA VAL A 212 -1.22 -0.79 -11.93
C VAL A 212 -0.03 -0.08 -12.55
N ILE A 213 -0.25 1.14 -13.05
CA ILE A 213 0.79 2.00 -13.61
C ILE A 213 1.08 3.11 -12.59
N ARG A 214 2.33 3.18 -12.08
CA ARG A 214 2.74 4.13 -11.02
C ARG A 214 4.24 4.41 -11.10
N GLY A 215 4.75 5.35 -10.33
CA GLY A 215 6.17 5.66 -10.27
C GLY A 215 7.01 4.53 -9.65
N GLU A 216 8.29 4.48 -10.00
CA GLU A 216 9.22 3.42 -9.56
C GLU A 216 9.61 3.52 -8.09
N GLU A 217 9.36 4.63 -7.42
CA GLU A 217 9.48 4.78 -5.98
C GLU A 217 8.63 3.76 -5.21
N TRP A 218 7.61 3.21 -5.85
CA TRP A 218 6.75 2.15 -5.32
C TRP A 218 7.20 0.72 -5.65
N LEU A 219 8.27 0.55 -6.42
CA LEU A 219 8.79 -0.77 -6.79
C LEU A 219 9.15 -1.63 -5.57
N PRO A 220 9.74 -1.10 -4.48
CA PRO A 220 10.02 -1.87 -3.26
C PRO A 220 8.76 -2.47 -2.62
N SER A 221 7.60 -1.87 -2.84
CA SER A 221 6.31 -2.36 -2.31
C SER A 221 5.74 -3.56 -3.08
N LEU A 222 6.27 -3.85 -4.28
CA LEU A 222 5.70 -4.85 -5.17
C LEU A 222 5.71 -6.26 -4.56
N ALA A 223 6.75 -6.61 -3.82
CA ALA A 223 6.84 -7.90 -3.14
C ALA A 223 5.72 -8.07 -2.09
N LEU A 224 5.48 -7.04 -1.26
CA LEU A 224 4.39 -7.07 -0.28
C LEU A 224 3.03 -7.15 -0.95
N HIS A 225 2.80 -6.37 -2.01
CA HIS A 225 1.52 -6.40 -2.74
C HIS A 225 1.29 -7.78 -3.35
N THR A 226 2.32 -8.39 -3.96
CA THR A 226 2.24 -9.76 -4.49
C THR A 226 1.88 -10.76 -3.40
N MET A 227 2.52 -10.70 -2.22
CA MET A 227 2.21 -11.56 -1.09
C MET A 227 0.78 -11.34 -0.57
N LEU A 228 0.25 -10.12 -0.59
CA LEU A 228 -1.12 -9.83 -0.19
C LEU A 228 -2.13 -10.44 -1.17
N TYR A 229 -1.92 -10.32 -2.50
CA TYR A 229 -2.75 -10.99 -3.50
C TYR A 229 -2.73 -12.51 -3.31
N ASP A 230 -1.56 -13.11 -3.09
CA ASP A 230 -1.40 -14.55 -2.80
C ASP A 230 -2.16 -14.97 -1.54
N ALA A 231 -2.04 -14.19 -0.45
CA ALA A 231 -2.70 -14.47 0.84
C ALA A 231 -4.23 -14.44 0.74
N PHE A 232 -4.75 -13.54 -0.07
CA PHE A 232 -6.17 -13.49 -0.39
C PHE A 232 -6.61 -14.55 -1.40
N LYS A 233 -5.68 -15.15 -2.15
CA LYS A 233 -5.94 -15.98 -3.33
C LYS A 233 -6.63 -15.20 -4.45
N TRP A 234 -6.27 -13.95 -4.63
CA TRP A 234 -6.73 -13.09 -5.71
C TRP A 234 -5.75 -13.10 -6.87
N ALA A 235 -6.27 -12.97 -8.09
CA ALA A 235 -5.42 -12.68 -9.24
C ALA A 235 -4.88 -11.26 -9.11
N ALA A 236 -3.57 -11.11 -9.15
CA ALA A 236 -2.91 -9.81 -9.14
C ALA A 236 -3.09 -9.09 -10.51
N PRO A 237 -3.16 -7.76 -10.53
CA PRO A 237 -3.08 -6.98 -11.75
C PRO A 237 -1.70 -7.08 -12.37
N SER A 238 -1.55 -6.65 -13.62
CA SER A 238 -0.24 -6.40 -14.22
C SER A 238 0.35 -5.11 -13.65
N PHE A 239 1.65 -5.11 -13.33
CA PHE A 239 2.33 -3.95 -12.77
C PHE A 239 3.26 -3.30 -13.80
N ALA A 240 3.32 -1.97 -13.79
CA ALA A 240 4.20 -1.16 -14.63
C ALA A 240 4.73 0.03 -13.82
N HIS A 241 6.01 0.01 -13.46
CA HIS A 241 6.66 1.07 -12.70
C HIS A 241 7.43 2.00 -13.64
N LEU A 242 6.91 3.23 -13.79
CA LEU A 242 7.49 4.28 -14.61
C LEU A 242 8.78 4.80 -13.97
N PRO A 243 9.80 5.16 -14.75
CA PRO A 243 10.99 5.82 -14.20
C PRO A 243 10.61 7.17 -13.56
N LEU A 244 11.43 7.63 -12.63
CA LEU A 244 11.24 8.94 -11.99
C LEU A 244 11.13 10.04 -13.06
N CYS A 245 10.30 11.04 -12.76
CA CYS A 245 10.22 12.25 -13.57
C CYS A 245 11.23 13.24 -13.00
N LEU A 246 12.37 13.34 -13.66
CA LEU A 246 13.43 14.26 -13.24
C LEU A 246 13.31 15.56 -14.03
N LEU A 247 13.53 16.68 -13.35
CA LEU A 247 13.84 17.96 -13.96
C LEU A 247 15.36 18.11 -13.93
N TYR A 248 15.99 18.02 -15.10
CA TYR A 248 17.47 18.01 -15.22
C TYR A 248 18.11 16.85 -14.43
N THR A 249 18.68 17.12 -13.27
CA THR A 249 19.36 16.16 -12.39
C THR A 249 18.64 15.92 -11.06
N SER A 250 17.52 16.62 -10.80
CA SER A 250 16.72 16.48 -9.58
C SER A 250 15.38 15.79 -9.83
N ASP A 251 14.78 15.22 -8.79
CA ASP A 251 13.41 14.72 -8.85
C ASP A 251 12.45 15.92 -8.98
N ALA A 252 11.49 15.82 -9.91
CA ALA A 252 10.48 16.86 -10.07
C ALA A 252 9.64 17.13 -8.81
N ALA A 253 9.66 16.23 -7.84
CA ALA A 253 9.01 16.41 -6.54
C ALA A 253 9.80 17.30 -5.58
N ASP A 254 11.13 17.39 -5.73
CA ASP A 254 12.00 18.16 -4.83
C ASP A 254 11.99 19.66 -5.14
N ASP A 255 11.60 20.05 -6.37
CA ASP A 255 11.58 21.46 -6.80
C ASP A 255 10.47 22.31 -6.15
N PHE A 256 9.56 21.72 -5.40
CA PHE A 256 8.47 22.42 -4.70
C PHE A 256 8.69 22.59 -3.18
N THR A 257 9.85 22.21 -2.66
CA THR A 257 10.17 22.31 -1.22
C THR A 257 11.14 23.44 -0.87
N SER A 258 11.48 24.29 -1.81
CA SER A 258 12.33 25.49 -1.61
C SER A 258 11.53 26.78 -1.51
#